data_293d8f9cffafcb169fd5d11b9dd59cb7
#
_entry.id   293d8f9cffafcb169fd5d11b9dd59cb7
#
_cell.length_a   1.000
_cell.length_b   1.000
_cell.length_c   1.000
_cell.angle_alpha   90.00
_cell.angle_beta   90.00
_cell.angle_gamma   90.00
#
_symmetry.space_group_name_H-M   'P 1'
#
loop_
_entity.id
_entity.type
_entity.pdbx_description
1 polymer ?
#
loop_
_entity_poly.entity_id
_entity_poly.type
_entity_poly.pdbx_seq_one_letter_code
_entity_poly.pdbx_strand_id
1 'polypeptide(L)'
;MKHIITALALVASTTASAQFYSGNELLQRMDSGDASQNMLAMGYVAGVVDMTRGEYHCAPATVTLGQVRDMVRNYIYNTPANRHMNGSVLVTLPLMNVWPCPTKKGGNL
;
A
#
# COMPACT_ATOMS: atom_id res chain seq x y z
N MET A 1 32.83 40.13 28.85
CA MET A 1 32.35 38.77 29.09
C MET A 1 31.55 38.32 27.86
N LYS A 2 32.11 37.35 27.17
CA LYS A 2 31.45 36.83 25.98
C LYS A 2 30.65 35.61 26.37
N HIS A 3 29.35 35.71 26.30
CA HIS A 3 28.45 34.57 26.48
C HIS A 3 28.37 33.83 25.15
N ILE A 4 28.96 32.66 25.08
CA ILE A 4 28.79 31.75 23.92
C ILE A 4 27.50 31.02 24.17
N ILE A 5 26.45 31.40 23.47
CA ILE A 5 25.22 30.66 23.43
C ILE A 5 25.41 29.57 22.38
N THR A 6 25.77 28.40 22.87
CA THR A 6 25.75 27.22 22.00
C THR A 6 24.31 26.83 21.78
N ALA A 7 23.74 27.23 20.65
CA ALA A 7 22.46 26.77 20.23
C ALA A 7 22.60 25.31 19.85
N LEU A 8 22.16 24.42 20.74
CA LEU A 8 22.03 23.01 20.44
C LEU A 8 20.87 22.86 19.46
N ALA A 9 21.20 22.77 18.18
CA ALA A 9 20.19 22.43 17.16
C ALA A 9 19.80 20.97 17.39
N LEU A 10 18.67 20.75 18.04
CA LEU A 10 18.00 19.46 18.03
C LEU A 10 17.59 19.17 16.59
N VAL A 11 18.41 18.40 15.89
CA VAL A 11 17.99 17.79 14.63
C VAL A 11 17.02 16.69 15.04
N ALA A 12 15.72 17.01 15.02
CA ALA A 12 14.72 15.99 15.08
C ALA A 12 14.85 15.16 13.81
N SER A 13 15.49 14.00 13.94
CA SER A 13 15.49 13.01 12.87
C SER A 13 14.06 12.50 12.74
N THR A 14 13.28 13.13 11.86
CA THR A 14 12.05 12.52 11.38
C THR A 14 12.48 11.28 10.60
N THR A 15 12.15 10.10 11.15
CA THR A 15 12.26 8.87 10.37
C THR A 15 11.33 9.04 9.17
N ALA A 16 11.91 9.39 8.02
CA ALA A 16 11.16 9.43 6.79
C ALA A 16 10.68 8.01 6.52
N SER A 17 9.38 7.79 6.62
CA SER A 17 8.76 6.56 6.17
C SER A 17 9.06 6.40 4.68
N ALA A 18 9.61 5.25 4.27
CA ALA A 18 9.89 4.95 2.87
C ALA A 18 8.62 4.67 2.06
N GLN A 19 7.45 4.65 2.71
CA GLN A 19 6.19 4.45 2.01
C GLN A 19 5.76 5.73 1.30
N PHE A 20 5.31 5.58 0.06
CA PHE A 20 4.76 6.69 -0.71
C PHE A 20 3.29 6.94 -0.39
N TYR A 21 2.52 5.87 -0.21
CA TYR A 21 1.11 5.97 0.17
C TYR A 21 0.79 5.05 1.35
N SER A 22 0.06 5.60 2.30
CA SER A 22 -0.62 4.82 3.32
C SER A 22 -1.99 4.36 2.82
N GLY A 23 -2.65 3.49 3.58
CA GLY A 23 -4.03 3.13 3.29
C GLY A 23 -4.98 4.33 3.33
N ASN A 24 -4.78 5.25 4.27
CA ASN A 24 -5.58 6.49 4.33
C ASN A 24 -5.45 7.32 3.06
N GLU A 25 -4.23 7.48 2.57
CA GLU A 25 -3.97 8.24 1.34
C GLU A 25 -4.54 7.55 0.10
N LEU A 26 -4.39 6.23 0.00
CA LEU A 26 -4.99 5.47 -1.10
C LEU A 26 -6.51 5.58 -1.10
N LEU A 27 -7.15 5.42 0.05
CA LEU A 27 -8.60 5.53 0.18
C LEU A 27 -9.08 6.92 -0.23
N GLN A 28 -8.39 7.96 0.25
CA GLN A 28 -8.71 9.35 -0.09
C GLN A 28 -8.63 9.60 -1.60
N ARG A 29 -7.59 9.08 -2.24
CA ARG A 29 -7.41 9.22 -3.69
C ARG A 29 -8.44 8.42 -4.47
N MET A 30 -8.75 7.21 -4.06
CA MET A 30 -9.76 6.38 -4.72
C MET A 30 -11.17 6.98 -4.60
N ASP A 31 -11.48 7.62 -3.49
CA ASP A 31 -12.79 8.24 -3.23
C ASP A 31 -12.87 9.70 -3.66
N SER A 32 -11.80 10.25 -4.21
CA SER A 32 -11.76 11.62 -4.72
C SER A 32 -12.66 11.78 -5.95
N GLY A 33 -13.30 12.95 -6.06
CA GLY A 33 -13.99 13.33 -7.29
C GLY A 33 -13.07 13.80 -8.42
N ASP A 34 -11.76 13.88 -8.16
CA ASP A 34 -10.75 14.31 -9.13
C ASP A 34 -10.21 13.10 -9.87
N ALA A 35 -10.36 13.08 -11.21
CA ALA A 35 -9.89 11.99 -12.07
C ALA A 35 -8.38 11.76 -11.94
N SER A 36 -7.58 12.80 -11.77
CA SER A 36 -6.13 12.65 -11.62
C SER A 36 -5.75 11.91 -10.33
N GLN A 37 -6.45 12.16 -9.25
CA GLN A 37 -6.25 11.44 -7.98
C GLN A 37 -6.64 9.97 -8.11
N ASN A 38 -7.74 9.69 -8.79
CA ASN A 38 -8.17 8.32 -9.06
C ASN A 38 -7.13 7.57 -9.90
N MET A 39 -6.59 8.21 -10.93
CA MET A 39 -5.57 7.60 -11.80
C MET A 39 -4.28 7.30 -11.05
N LEU A 40 -3.85 8.18 -10.15
CA LEU A 40 -2.68 7.93 -9.30
C LEU A 40 -2.88 6.70 -8.43
N ALA A 41 -4.04 6.58 -7.80
CA ALA A 41 -4.36 5.42 -6.99
C ALA A 41 -4.41 4.14 -7.84
N MET A 42 -5.02 4.19 -9.01
CA MET A 42 -5.11 3.04 -9.93
C MET A 42 -3.74 2.58 -10.40
N GLY A 43 -2.85 3.52 -10.75
CA GLY A 43 -1.49 3.20 -11.15
C GLY A 43 -0.69 2.55 -10.03
N TYR A 44 -0.85 3.05 -8.82
CA TYR A 44 -0.20 2.47 -7.64
C TYR A 44 -0.69 1.04 -7.39
N VAL A 45 -2.00 0.83 -7.39
CA VAL A 45 -2.60 -0.50 -7.21
C VAL A 45 -2.11 -1.46 -8.30
N ALA A 46 -2.14 -1.04 -9.56
CA ALA A 46 -1.67 -1.86 -10.67
C ALA A 46 -0.21 -2.28 -10.51
N GLY A 47 0.65 -1.35 -10.13
CA GLY A 47 2.07 -1.63 -9.92
C GLY A 47 2.30 -2.65 -8.80
N VAL A 48 1.59 -2.51 -7.69
CA VAL A 48 1.70 -3.46 -6.57
C VAL A 48 1.20 -4.85 -6.98
N VAL A 49 0.06 -4.90 -7.67
CA VAL A 49 -0.49 -6.18 -8.16
C VAL A 49 0.50 -6.89 -9.08
N ASP A 50 1.08 -6.18 -10.01
CA ASP A 50 2.03 -6.76 -10.97
C ASP A 50 3.30 -7.26 -10.28
N MET A 51 3.80 -6.52 -9.30
CA MET A 51 5.01 -6.90 -8.57
C MET A 51 4.81 -8.07 -7.61
N THR A 52 3.60 -8.27 -7.12
CA THR A 52 3.31 -9.29 -6.10
C THR A 52 2.70 -10.56 -6.66
N ARG A 53 2.21 -10.51 -7.90
CA ARG A 53 1.60 -11.67 -8.56
C ARG A 53 2.60 -12.80 -8.71
N GLY A 54 2.16 -14.02 -8.34
CA GLY A 54 2.97 -15.24 -8.44
C GLY A 54 3.83 -15.49 -7.21
N GLU A 55 4.06 -14.47 -6.38
CA GLU A 55 4.86 -14.58 -5.16
C GLU A 55 3.99 -14.50 -3.91
N TYR A 56 3.20 -13.44 -3.79
CA TYR A 56 2.34 -13.21 -2.62
C TYR A 56 0.88 -13.57 -2.87
N HIS A 57 0.42 -13.44 -4.10
CA HIS A 57 -0.92 -13.83 -4.53
C HIS A 57 -0.88 -14.40 -5.92
N CYS A 58 -1.90 -15.16 -6.27
CA CYS A 58 -2.03 -15.76 -7.59
C CYS A 58 -3.35 -15.36 -8.26
N ALA A 59 -3.65 -14.07 -8.22
CA ALA A 59 -4.81 -13.51 -8.91
C ALA A 59 -4.76 -13.85 -10.40
N PRO A 60 -5.85 -14.39 -10.99
CA PRO A 60 -5.88 -14.71 -12.42
C PRO A 60 -5.65 -13.48 -13.29
N ALA A 61 -5.03 -13.67 -14.45
CA ALA A 61 -4.81 -12.58 -15.40
C ALA A 61 -6.13 -11.98 -15.95
N THR A 62 -7.23 -12.70 -15.81
CA THR A 62 -8.56 -12.27 -16.24
C THR A 62 -9.22 -11.27 -15.27
N VAL A 63 -8.69 -11.11 -14.06
CA VAL A 63 -9.20 -10.14 -13.09
C VAL A 63 -8.86 -8.74 -13.57
N THR A 64 -9.87 -7.88 -13.64
CA THR A 64 -9.67 -6.49 -14.10
C THR A 64 -9.10 -5.61 -12.99
N LEU A 65 -8.41 -4.54 -13.39
CA LEU A 65 -7.90 -3.55 -12.45
C LEU A 65 -9.04 -2.89 -11.65
N GLY A 66 -10.19 -2.67 -12.27
CA GLY A 66 -11.37 -2.13 -11.58
C GLY A 66 -11.87 -3.04 -10.47
N GLN A 67 -11.88 -4.36 -10.70
CA GLN A 67 -12.25 -5.34 -9.67
C GLN A 67 -11.26 -5.31 -8.49
N VAL A 68 -9.98 -5.29 -8.79
CA VAL A 68 -8.93 -5.20 -7.75
C VAL A 68 -9.06 -3.90 -6.96
N ARG A 69 -9.27 -2.79 -7.65
CA ARG A 69 -9.48 -1.49 -7.01
C ARG A 69 -10.63 -1.54 -6.01
N ASP A 70 -11.74 -2.11 -6.40
CA ASP A 70 -12.93 -2.19 -5.54
C ASP A 70 -12.66 -3.08 -4.31
N MET A 71 -11.98 -4.19 -4.50
CA MET A 71 -11.58 -5.08 -3.41
C MET A 71 -10.66 -4.38 -2.42
N VAL A 72 -9.65 -3.70 -2.93
CA VAL A 72 -8.66 -2.97 -2.12
C VAL A 72 -9.35 -1.84 -1.36
N ARG A 73 -10.18 -1.07 -2.05
CA ARG A 73 -10.93 0.02 -1.42
C ARG A 73 -11.80 -0.49 -0.28
N ASN A 74 -12.56 -1.54 -0.52
CA ASN A 74 -13.43 -2.11 0.49
C ASN A 74 -12.64 -2.67 1.68
N TYR A 75 -11.51 -3.31 1.41
CA TYR A 75 -10.63 -3.81 2.46
C TYR A 75 -10.11 -2.67 3.35
N ILE A 76 -9.58 -1.62 2.76
CA ILE A 76 -9.05 -0.46 3.49
C ILE A 76 -10.17 0.23 4.27
N TYR A 77 -11.33 0.40 3.64
CA TYR A 77 -12.49 1.04 4.27
C TYR A 77 -12.96 0.26 5.50
N ASN A 78 -12.98 -1.06 5.41
CA ASN A 78 -13.49 -1.94 6.48
C ASN A 78 -12.45 -2.27 7.55
N THR A 79 -11.20 -1.83 7.39
CA THR A 79 -10.13 -2.07 8.38
C THR A 79 -9.52 -0.75 8.85
N PRO A 80 -10.29 0.10 9.53
CA PRO A 80 -9.81 1.43 9.92
C PRO A 80 -8.57 1.41 10.83
N ALA A 81 -8.42 0.37 11.63
CA ALA A 81 -7.25 0.23 12.51
C ALA A 81 -5.94 0.05 11.74
N ASN A 82 -6.00 -0.38 10.47
CA ASN A 82 -4.82 -0.67 9.65
C ASN A 82 -4.55 0.39 8.57
N ARG A 83 -5.38 1.43 8.46
CA ARG A 83 -5.26 2.42 7.38
C ARG A 83 -3.95 3.20 7.40
N HIS A 84 -3.25 3.23 8.52
CA HIS A 84 -1.93 3.88 8.64
C HIS A 84 -0.80 3.05 8.01
N MET A 85 -1.05 1.78 7.73
CA MET A 85 -0.05 0.87 7.16
C MET A 85 0.30 1.25 5.73
N ASN A 86 1.42 0.70 5.23
CA ASN A 86 1.83 0.86 3.85
C ASN A 86 0.73 0.44 2.88
N GLY A 87 0.47 1.28 1.89
CA GLY A 87 -0.51 0.99 0.86
C GLY A 87 -0.23 -0.32 0.13
N SER A 88 1.04 -0.63 -0.13
CA SER A 88 1.43 -1.88 -0.78
C SER A 88 0.99 -3.13 0.00
N VAL A 89 1.09 -3.09 1.32
CA VAL A 89 0.62 -4.17 2.19
C VAL A 89 -0.90 -4.32 2.08
N LEU A 90 -1.61 -3.19 2.14
CA LEU A 90 -3.08 -3.18 2.11
C LEU A 90 -3.66 -3.52 0.74
N VAL A 91 -2.89 -3.35 -0.32
CA VAL A 91 -3.24 -3.87 -1.66
C VAL A 91 -3.04 -5.39 -1.72
N THR A 92 -1.95 -5.88 -1.16
CA THR A 92 -1.56 -7.29 -1.27
C THR A 92 -2.41 -8.21 -0.40
N LEU A 93 -2.74 -7.80 0.83
CA LEU A 93 -3.47 -8.64 1.78
C LEU A 93 -4.83 -9.15 1.25
N PRO A 94 -5.72 -8.32 0.70
CA PRO A 94 -6.99 -8.82 0.19
C PRO A 94 -6.81 -9.77 -1.00
N LEU A 95 -5.79 -9.56 -1.81
CA LEU A 95 -5.48 -10.45 -2.93
C LEU A 95 -4.98 -11.81 -2.45
N MET A 96 -4.16 -11.84 -1.41
CA MET A 96 -3.70 -13.07 -0.78
C MET A 96 -4.86 -13.86 -0.18
N ASN A 97 -5.84 -13.17 0.38
CA ASN A 97 -7.01 -13.82 0.98
C ASN A 97 -7.92 -14.47 -0.05
N VAL A 98 -8.11 -13.83 -1.20
CA VAL A 98 -9.03 -14.30 -2.24
C VAL A 98 -8.35 -15.26 -3.22
N TRP A 99 -7.10 -14.98 -3.58
CA TRP A 99 -6.32 -15.77 -4.54
C TRP A 99 -4.96 -16.15 -3.96
N PRO A 100 -4.94 -17.00 -2.92
CA PRO A 100 -3.67 -17.48 -2.40
C PRO A 100 -2.94 -18.31 -3.46
N CYS A 101 -1.62 -18.20 -3.49
CA CYS A 101 -0.84 -19.07 -4.33
C CYS A 101 -0.84 -20.49 -3.78
N PRO A 102 -0.89 -21.52 -4.64
CA PRO A 102 -0.77 -22.91 -4.21
C PRO A 102 0.55 -23.11 -3.46
N THR A 103 0.50 -23.82 -2.35
CA THR A 103 1.72 -24.23 -1.65
C THR A 103 2.52 -25.15 -2.54
N LYS A 104 3.80 -24.88 -2.68
CA LYS A 104 4.69 -25.75 -3.45
C LYS A 104 4.78 -27.10 -2.76
N LYS A 105 4.23 -28.13 -3.39
CA LYS A 105 4.38 -29.51 -2.91
C LYS A 105 5.85 -29.91 -2.87
N GLY A 106 6.26 -30.51 -1.78
CA GLY A 106 7.60 -31.03 -1.64
C GLY A 106 8.64 -29.94 -1.44
N GLY A 107 8.17 -28.89 -0.84
CA GLY A 107 9.07 -27.77 -0.60
C GLY A 107 10.44 -28.12 -0.19
N ASN A 108 10.79 -28.88 -0.53
CA ASN A 108 11.93 -29.09 -0.33
C ASN A 108 12.78 -28.29 -0.34
N LEU A 109 12.60 -28.30 -0.14
CA LEU A 109 13.35 -27.96 -0.21
C LEU A 109 14.11 -27.90 -0.12
#